data_7ee26cdd0ede7eb3b7015bdf44544dbf
#
_entry.id   7ee26cdd0ede7eb3b7015bdf44544dbf
#
_cell.length_a   1.000
_cell.length_b   1.000
_cell.length_c   1.000
_cell.angle_alpha   90.00
_cell.angle_beta   90.00
_cell.angle_gamma   90.00
#
_symmetry.space_group_name_H-M   'P 1'
#
loop_
_entity.id
_entity.type
_entity.pdbx_description
1 polymer ?
#
loop_
_entity_poly.entity_id
_entity_poly.type
_entity_poly.pdbx_seq_one_letter_code
_entity_poly.pdbx_strand_id
1 'polypeptide(L)'
;MIPMHCPQCNKISIKNGRYKDFQKFKCKNCSLQFSERSLSFFHRHRYPEEIIRNSILFCMFVSTRISKFMLQETLQFKPSHVSIYRWTLKFANHLANLKRSRSFSNIWHVDEKFIRVRGSKDDFAYLWVVIDDKNNMITAHVSLKRDINGAVAALTKANKIAEKPPDILISDGLQAYKKACKKVFGRKTKHFQAHFKTVVKMIGNRLYFLSNNRIESLNSKINLWYKRFRGFKRLATANLWCEMWMHFYNLIRPRVIPHKTISIHAII
;
A
#
# COMPACT_ATOMS: atom_id res chain seq x y z
N MET A 1 -31.67 7.21 -12.07
CA MET A 1 -31.25 6.81 -10.71
C MET A 1 -30.40 5.57 -10.80
N ILE A 2 -29.18 5.61 -10.28
CA ILE A 2 -28.28 4.44 -10.27
C ILE A 2 -28.81 3.42 -9.27
N PRO A 3 -29.02 2.17 -9.66
CA PRO A 3 -29.50 1.14 -8.73
C PRO A 3 -28.45 0.87 -7.64
N MET A 4 -28.89 0.86 -6.37
CA MET A 4 -28.00 0.59 -5.24
C MET A 4 -27.80 -0.92 -5.06
N HIS A 5 -26.56 -1.39 -5.12
CA HIS A 5 -26.20 -2.79 -4.94
C HIS A 5 -25.92 -3.13 -3.47
N CYS A 6 -26.32 -4.32 -3.06
CA CYS A 6 -26.06 -4.82 -1.72
C CYS A 6 -24.56 -5.03 -1.48
N PRO A 7 -23.98 -4.51 -0.38
CA PRO A 7 -22.55 -4.66 -0.10
C PRO A 7 -22.13 -6.09 0.25
N GLN A 8 -23.07 -6.96 0.60
CA GLN A 8 -22.79 -8.34 0.97
C GLN A 8 -22.90 -9.32 -0.20
N CYS A 9 -23.95 -9.22 -1.02
CA CYS A 9 -24.22 -10.19 -2.08
C CYS A 9 -24.27 -9.59 -3.48
N ASN A 10 -23.99 -8.30 -3.62
CA ASN A 10 -23.96 -7.52 -4.86
C ASN A 10 -25.25 -7.53 -5.71
N LYS A 11 -26.39 -7.98 -5.13
CA LYS A 11 -27.71 -7.92 -5.79
C LYS A 11 -28.33 -6.54 -5.62
N ILE A 12 -29.22 -6.16 -6.54
CA ILE A 12 -29.96 -4.89 -6.48
C ILE A 12 -30.80 -4.83 -5.22
N SER A 13 -30.75 -3.69 -4.53
CA SER A 13 -31.47 -3.42 -3.30
C SER A 13 -32.61 -2.42 -3.53
N ILE A 14 -33.65 -2.53 -2.74
CA ILE A 14 -34.81 -1.63 -2.78
C ILE A 14 -34.70 -0.57 -1.68
N LYS A 15 -35.33 0.59 -1.91
CA LYS A 15 -35.47 1.63 -0.89
C LYS A 15 -36.30 1.11 0.26
N ASN A 16 -35.87 1.34 1.50
CA ASN A 16 -36.51 0.87 2.73
C ASN A 16 -36.60 1.99 3.78
N GLY A 17 -37.34 3.05 3.41
CA GLY A 17 -37.53 4.22 4.27
C GLY A 17 -36.29 5.13 4.38
N ARG A 18 -36.43 6.18 5.20
CA ARG A 18 -35.34 7.13 5.50
C ARG A 18 -35.07 7.15 6.99
N TYR A 19 -33.84 7.49 7.35
CA TYR A 19 -33.46 7.79 8.73
C TYR A 19 -32.67 9.09 8.75
N LYS A 20 -33.24 10.12 9.37
CA LYS A 20 -32.78 11.51 9.20
C LYS A 20 -32.68 11.82 7.71
N ASP A 21 -31.55 12.33 7.24
CA ASP A 21 -31.31 12.71 5.85
C ASP A 21 -30.85 11.54 4.95
N PHE A 22 -30.71 10.32 5.49
CA PHE A 22 -30.15 9.19 4.76
C PHE A 22 -31.21 8.21 4.27
N GLN A 23 -31.14 7.85 2.97
CA GLN A 23 -31.95 6.78 2.40
C GLN A 23 -31.49 5.42 2.93
N LYS A 24 -32.40 4.62 3.45
CA LYS A 24 -32.15 3.20 3.78
C LYS A 24 -32.49 2.31 2.61
N PHE A 25 -31.78 1.22 2.50
CA PHE A 25 -31.96 0.17 1.49
C PHE A 25 -32.09 -1.19 2.16
N LYS A 26 -32.83 -2.10 1.54
CA LYS A 26 -32.96 -3.51 1.96
C LYS A 26 -32.65 -4.40 0.75
N CYS A 27 -31.77 -5.36 0.95
CA CYS A 27 -31.52 -6.39 -0.05
C CYS A 27 -32.62 -7.44 -0.01
N LYS A 28 -33.27 -7.71 -1.15
CA LYS A 28 -34.29 -8.78 -1.22
C LYS A 28 -33.68 -10.18 -1.09
N ASN A 29 -32.39 -10.34 -1.47
CA ASN A 29 -31.74 -11.65 -1.51
C ASN A 29 -31.21 -12.10 -0.13
N CYS A 30 -30.49 -11.20 0.60
CA CYS A 30 -29.87 -11.53 1.89
C CYS A 30 -30.47 -10.76 3.07
N SER A 31 -31.57 -10.00 2.85
CA SER A 31 -32.28 -9.21 3.85
C SER A 31 -31.45 -8.14 4.56
N LEU A 32 -30.18 -7.91 4.16
CA LEU A 32 -29.33 -6.88 4.74
C LEU A 32 -29.97 -5.51 4.57
N GLN A 33 -30.07 -4.76 5.68
CA GLN A 33 -30.45 -3.35 5.66
C GLN A 33 -29.19 -2.48 5.79
N PHE A 34 -29.08 -1.48 4.94
CA PHE A 34 -27.93 -0.57 4.90
C PHE A 34 -28.33 0.81 4.36
N SER A 35 -27.45 1.78 4.43
CA SER A 35 -27.60 3.12 3.83
C SER A 35 -26.31 3.49 3.11
N GLU A 36 -26.33 4.52 2.29
CA GLU A 36 -25.11 5.03 1.65
C GLU A 36 -24.02 5.33 2.68
N ARG A 37 -24.40 5.95 3.81
CA ARG A 37 -23.48 6.20 4.91
C ARG A 37 -22.87 4.92 5.50
N SER A 38 -23.61 3.81 5.54
CA SER A 38 -23.11 2.54 6.09
C SER A 38 -22.05 1.86 5.22
N LEU A 39 -21.93 2.28 3.94
CA LEU A 39 -20.89 1.82 3.01
C LEU A 39 -19.58 2.60 3.19
N SER A 40 -19.64 3.76 3.83
CA SER A 40 -18.47 4.58 4.10
C SER A 40 -17.56 3.93 5.15
N PHE A 41 -16.25 4.04 4.94
CA PHE A 41 -15.23 3.71 5.95
C PHE A 41 -15.52 4.39 7.30
N PHE A 42 -16.13 5.57 7.29
CA PHE A 42 -16.42 6.43 8.45
C PHE A 42 -17.70 6.07 9.19
N HIS A 43 -18.44 5.06 8.74
CA HIS A 43 -19.68 4.63 9.40
C HIS A 43 -19.45 4.20 10.86
N ARG A 44 -20.35 4.62 11.75
CA ARG A 44 -20.33 4.35 13.21
C ARG A 44 -19.11 4.90 13.94
N HIS A 45 -18.41 5.87 13.41
CA HIS A 45 -17.41 6.60 14.16
C HIS A 45 -18.01 7.78 14.91
N ARG A 46 -17.54 8.01 16.16
CA ARG A 46 -17.97 9.11 17.02
C ARG A 46 -17.51 10.48 16.48
N TYR A 47 -16.35 10.51 15.85
CA TYR A 47 -15.75 11.73 15.34
C TYR A 47 -16.17 12.02 13.90
N PRO A 48 -16.25 13.29 13.49
CA PRO A 48 -16.47 13.67 12.11
C PRO A 48 -15.45 13.02 11.15
N GLU A 49 -15.87 12.80 9.93
CA GLU A 49 -15.04 12.21 8.88
C GLU A 49 -13.73 12.96 8.67
N GLU A 50 -13.79 14.28 8.63
CA GLU A 50 -12.62 15.16 8.46
C GLU A 50 -11.55 14.92 9.54
N ILE A 51 -11.96 14.76 10.79
CA ILE A 51 -11.05 14.50 11.91
C ILE A 51 -10.35 13.16 11.74
N ILE A 52 -11.08 12.14 11.29
CA ILE A 52 -10.52 10.80 11.05
C ILE A 52 -9.54 10.85 9.87
N ARG A 53 -9.90 11.53 8.78
CA ARG A 53 -9.03 11.72 7.60
C ARG A 53 -7.73 12.42 7.97
N ASN A 54 -7.82 13.57 8.64
CA ASN A 54 -6.65 14.32 9.07
C ASN A 54 -5.78 13.52 10.05
N SER A 55 -6.40 12.74 10.95
CA SER A 55 -5.67 11.82 11.83
C SER A 55 -4.81 10.83 11.05
N ILE A 56 -5.40 10.18 10.05
CA ILE A 56 -4.74 9.17 9.22
C ILE A 56 -3.63 9.83 8.40
N LEU A 57 -3.90 10.99 7.81
CA LEU A 57 -2.92 11.76 7.05
C LEU A 57 -1.71 12.15 7.92
N PHE A 58 -1.94 12.72 9.09
CA PHE A 58 -0.86 13.10 9.99
C PHE A 58 -0.01 11.89 10.41
N CYS A 59 -0.64 10.72 10.59
CA CYS A 59 0.09 9.49 10.90
C CYS A 59 1.04 9.02 9.77
N MET A 60 0.92 9.55 8.55
CA MET A 60 1.92 9.30 7.50
C MET A 60 3.23 10.05 7.76
N PHE A 61 3.20 11.11 8.54
CA PHE A 61 4.35 11.99 8.77
C PHE A 61 4.84 11.98 10.22
N VAL A 62 3.95 11.72 11.18
CA VAL A 62 4.26 11.82 12.60
C VAL A 62 3.67 10.66 13.41
N SER A 63 4.07 10.53 14.68
CA SER A 63 3.48 9.52 15.57
C SER A 63 2.02 9.85 15.92
N THR A 64 1.24 8.83 16.32
CA THR A 64 -0.16 9.01 16.74
C THR A 64 -0.33 9.98 17.91
N ARG A 65 0.70 10.13 18.78
CA ARG A 65 0.70 11.10 19.87
C ARG A 65 0.86 12.53 19.37
N ILE A 66 1.75 12.75 18.41
CA ILE A 66 1.93 14.05 17.77
C ILE A 66 0.71 14.36 16.90
N SER A 67 0.15 13.37 16.17
CA SER A 67 -1.10 13.54 15.42
C SER A 67 -2.26 14.00 16.31
N LYS A 68 -2.40 13.41 17.53
CA LYS A 68 -3.36 13.88 18.53
C LYS A 68 -3.14 15.35 18.89
N PHE A 69 -1.91 15.74 19.18
CA PHE A 69 -1.55 17.13 19.52
C PHE A 69 -1.90 18.07 18.37
N MET A 70 -1.51 17.74 17.14
CA MET A 70 -1.85 18.55 15.96
C MET A 70 -3.36 18.75 15.79
N LEU A 71 -4.17 17.69 15.93
CA LEU A 71 -5.62 17.78 15.83
C LEU A 71 -6.21 18.67 16.93
N GLN A 72 -5.64 18.63 18.13
CA GLN A 72 -6.08 19.48 19.22
C GLN A 72 -5.80 20.95 18.92
N GLU A 73 -4.60 21.27 18.46
CA GLU A 73 -4.19 22.65 18.21
C GLU A 73 -4.84 23.26 16.96
N THR A 74 -5.02 22.44 15.89
CA THR A 74 -5.52 22.98 14.61
C THR A 74 -7.04 22.91 14.47
N LEU A 75 -7.68 21.88 15.00
CA LEU A 75 -9.11 21.60 14.78
C LEU A 75 -9.93 21.48 16.08
N GLN A 76 -9.32 21.73 17.24
CA GLN A 76 -9.95 21.69 18.57
C GLN A 76 -10.59 20.32 18.92
N PHE A 77 -10.12 19.22 18.31
CA PHE A 77 -10.57 17.87 18.59
C PHE A 77 -9.52 17.05 19.35
N LYS A 78 -9.95 16.32 20.37
CA LYS A 78 -9.07 15.55 21.27
C LYS A 78 -9.32 14.03 21.20
N PRO A 79 -9.16 13.37 20.03
CA PRO A 79 -9.26 11.91 19.98
C PRO A 79 -8.09 11.30 20.76
N SER A 80 -8.32 10.10 21.35
CA SER A 80 -7.19 9.40 21.97
C SER A 80 -6.18 8.92 20.92
N HIS A 81 -4.90 8.89 21.24
CA HIS A 81 -3.88 8.35 20.32
C HIS A 81 -4.14 6.88 19.97
N VAL A 82 -4.83 6.13 20.83
CA VAL A 82 -5.25 4.75 20.58
C VAL A 82 -6.38 4.72 19.54
N SER A 83 -7.33 5.66 19.59
CA SER A 83 -8.37 5.78 18.55
C SER A 83 -7.75 6.08 17.18
N ILE A 84 -6.84 7.04 17.14
CA ILE A 84 -6.09 7.39 15.91
C ILE A 84 -5.36 6.16 15.37
N TYR A 85 -4.66 5.41 16.21
CA TYR A 85 -3.97 4.19 15.83
C TYR A 85 -4.94 3.14 15.26
N ARG A 86 -6.09 2.92 15.91
CA ARG A 86 -7.12 1.98 15.42
C ARG A 86 -7.69 2.40 14.07
N TRP A 87 -7.99 3.68 13.88
CA TRP A 87 -8.45 4.21 12.58
C TRP A 87 -7.42 4.00 11.49
N THR A 88 -6.17 4.28 11.78
CA THR A 88 -5.07 4.10 10.83
C THR A 88 -4.91 2.64 10.42
N LEU A 89 -4.97 1.68 11.35
CA LEU A 89 -4.90 0.26 11.02
C LEU A 89 -6.14 -0.23 10.25
N LYS A 90 -7.33 0.23 10.62
CA LYS A 90 -8.57 -0.10 9.89
C LYS A 90 -8.50 0.41 8.45
N PHE A 91 -7.99 1.63 8.26
CA PHE A 91 -7.82 2.21 6.94
C PHE A 91 -6.74 1.49 6.10
N ALA A 92 -5.61 1.16 6.72
CA ALA A 92 -4.57 0.37 6.05
C ALA A 92 -5.09 -0.99 5.57
N ASN A 93 -5.90 -1.66 6.38
CA ASN A 93 -6.55 -2.91 5.99
C ASN A 93 -7.59 -2.71 4.88
N HIS A 94 -8.33 -1.62 4.90
CA HIS A 94 -9.25 -1.25 3.81
C HIS A 94 -8.49 -1.05 2.49
N LEU A 95 -7.40 -0.30 2.51
CA LEU A 95 -6.54 -0.08 1.34
C LEU A 95 -5.94 -1.38 0.79
N ALA A 96 -5.52 -2.30 1.67
CA ALA A 96 -4.96 -3.59 1.26
C ALA A 96 -5.94 -4.46 0.46
N ASN A 97 -7.25 -4.27 0.69
CA ASN A 97 -8.33 -5.00 0.03
C ASN A 97 -8.91 -4.28 -1.20
N LEU A 98 -8.52 -3.03 -1.46
CA LEU A 98 -8.97 -2.32 -2.65
C LEU A 98 -8.34 -2.89 -3.91
N LYS A 99 -9.16 -3.14 -4.93
CA LYS A 99 -8.66 -3.44 -6.28
C LYS A 99 -7.90 -2.22 -6.81
N ARG A 100 -6.71 -2.45 -7.33
CA ARG A 100 -5.88 -1.40 -7.92
C ARG A 100 -6.12 -1.36 -9.43
N SER A 101 -6.68 -0.26 -9.92
CA SER A 101 -6.89 -0.02 -11.35
C SER A 101 -5.68 0.60 -12.05
N ARG A 102 -4.45 0.28 -11.61
CA ARG A 102 -3.23 0.88 -12.15
C ARG A 102 -2.51 -0.09 -13.07
N SER A 103 -2.15 0.36 -14.27
CA SER A 103 -1.23 -0.37 -15.14
C SER A 103 0.22 -0.14 -14.69
N PHE A 104 0.96 -1.21 -14.54
CA PHE A 104 2.39 -1.18 -14.26
C PHE A 104 3.19 -1.46 -15.55
N SER A 105 4.42 -0.98 -15.61
CA SER A 105 5.28 -1.25 -16.73
C SER A 105 5.83 -2.68 -16.69
N ASN A 106 6.50 -3.08 -17.76
CA ASN A 106 7.05 -4.43 -17.91
C ASN A 106 8.46 -4.59 -17.32
N ILE A 107 9.05 -3.53 -16.75
CA ILE A 107 10.36 -3.58 -16.11
C ILE A 107 10.17 -3.32 -14.63
N TRP A 108 10.55 -4.29 -13.79
CA TRP A 108 10.42 -4.19 -12.36
C TRP A 108 11.79 -4.21 -11.68
N HIS A 109 11.90 -3.47 -10.60
CA HIS A 109 13.04 -3.47 -9.70
C HIS A 109 12.61 -4.06 -8.36
N VAL A 110 13.44 -4.90 -7.78
CA VAL A 110 13.20 -5.50 -6.46
C VAL A 110 14.43 -5.31 -5.58
N ASP A 111 14.17 -4.96 -4.32
CA ASP A 111 15.19 -4.84 -3.29
C ASP A 111 14.58 -5.13 -1.93
N GLU A 112 15.42 -5.45 -0.94
CA GLU A 112 14.97 -5.61 0.42
C GLU A 112 15.71 -4.66 1.37
N LYS A 113 15.05 -4.42 2.51
CA LYS A 113 15.52 -3.51 3.53
C LYS A 113 15.26 -4.04 4.92
N PHE A 114 16.23 -3.82 5.81
CA PHE A 114 16.05 -4.12 7.22
C PHE A 114 15.07 -3.12 7.87
N ILE A 115 14.11 -3.66 8.62
CA ILE A 115 13.22 -2.89 9.48
C ILE A 115 13.14 -3.56 10.85
N ARG A 116 12.90 -2.77 11.90
CA ARG A 116 12.78 -3.29 13.26
C ARG A 116 11.36 -3.79 13.52
N VAL A 117 11.24 -5.06 13.92
CA VAL A 117 9.97 -5.67 14.33
C VAL A 117 10.25 -6.47 15.62
N ARG A 118 9.63 -6.08 16.74
CA ARG A 118 9.82 -6.77 18.03
C ARG A 118 9.34 -8.21 17.95
N GLY A 119 10.06 -9.11 18.66
CA GLY A 119 9.73 -10.53 18.71
C GLY A 119 10.18 -11.33 17.47
N SER A 120 10.85 -10.71 16.51
CA SER A 120 11.64 -11.40 15.51
C SER A 120 13.05 -11.70 16.07
N LYS A 121 13.77 -12.65 15.46
CA LYS A 121 15.18 -12.89 15.80
C LYS A 121 15.95 -11.57 15.64
N ASP A 122 16.68 -11.18 16.67
CA ASP A 122 17.45 -9.92 16.74
C ASP A 122 16.60 -8.64 16.50
N ASP A 123 15.27 -8.69 16.71
CA ASP A 123 14.33 -7.61 16.45
C ASP A 123 14.36 -7.05 15.00
N PHE A 124 14.85 -7.82 14.03
CA PHE A 124 14.89 -7.44 12.63
C PHE A 124 13.94 -8.26 11.76
N ALA A 125 13.39 -7.60 10.78
CA ALA A 125 12.60 -8.18 9.68
C ALA A 125 13.03 -7.54 8.37
N TYR A 126 12.57 -8.08 7.26
CA TYR A 126 12.96 -7.66 5.91
C TYR A 126 11.75 -7.12 5.18
N LEU A 127 11.81 -5.85 4.79
CA LEU A 127 10.84 -5.20 3.93
C LEU A 127 11.29 -5.38 2.47
N TRP A 128 10.58 -6.22 1.75
CA TRP A 128 10.75 -6.44 0.31
C TRP A 128 9.91 -5.44 -0.46
N VAL A 129 10.54 -4.74 -1.39
CA VAL A 129 9.89 -3.69 -2.19
C VAL A 129 10.03 -4.02 -3.67
N VAL A 130 8.93 -3.91 -4.41
CA VAL A 130 8.93 -4.04 -5.87
C VAL A 130 8.36 -2.77 -6.46
N ILE A 131 9.09 -2.16 -7.39
CA ILE A 131 8.65 -0.97 -8.15
C ILE A 131 8.78 -1.21 -9.64
N ASP A 132 8.01 -0.46 -10.42
CA ASP A 132 8.20 -0.42 -11.87
C ASP A 132 9.20 0.69 -12.28
N ASP A 133 9.62 0.69 -13.55
CA ASP A 133 10.53 1.71 -14.10
C ASP A 133 9.90 3.12 -14.19
N LYS A 134 8.59 3.25 -13.96
CA LYS A 134 7.88 4.53 -13.82
C LYS A 134 7.79 5.01 -12.37
N ASN A 135 8.55 4.38 -11.46
CA ASN A 135 8.55 4.65 -10.02
C ASN A 135 7.19 4.41 -9.32
N ASN A 136 6.36 3.48 -9.82
CA ASN A 136 5.19 3.04 -9.08
C ASN A 136 5.55 1.85 -8.21
N MET A 137 5.25 1.91 -6.92
CA MET A 137 5.37 0.75 -6.05
C MET A 137 4.28 -0.26 -6.39
N ILE A 138 4.69 -1.48 -6.70
CA ILE A 138 3.78 -2.59 -6.97
C ILE A 138 3.43 -3.28 -5.67
N THR A 139 4.44 -3.56 -4.84
CA THR A 139 4.22 -4.16 -3.53
C THR A 139 5.26 -3.73 -2.51
N ALA A 140 4.86 -3.81 -1.24
CA ALA A 140 5.70 -3.80 -0.06
C ALA A 140 5.28 -4.99 0.80
N HIS A 141 6.22 -5.89 1.13
CA HIS A 141 5.96 -7.10 1.90
C HIS A 141 7.00 -7.25 2.99
N VAL A 142 6.59 -7.60 4.20
CA VAL A 142 7.50 -7.80 5.34
C VAL A 142 7.55 -9.27 5.70
N SER A 143 8.76 -9.84 5.77
CA SER A 143 9.03 -11.20 6.23
C SER A 143 10.05 -11.22 7.36
N LEU A 144 10.05 -12.28 8.16
CA LEU A 144 11.01 -12.44 9.26
C LEU A 144 12.39 -12.94 8.81
N LYS A 145 12.47 -13.53 7.62
CA LYS A 145 13.71 -14.10 7.08
C LYS A 145 14.10 -13.45 5.76
N ARG A 146 15.40 -13.27 5.56
CA ARG A 146 16.02 -12.85 4.29
C ARG A 146 16.32 -14.08 3.43
N ASP A 147 15.28 -14.75 3.00
CA ASP A 147 15.39 -16.00 2.27
C ASP A 147 14.60 -15.98 0.96
N ILE A 148 14.68 -17.11 0.27
CA ILE A 148 13.94 -17.31 -0.98
C ILE A 148 12.43 -17.18 -0.80
N ASN A 149 11.89 -17.58 0.37
CA ASN A 149 10.44 -17.55 0.61
C ASN A 149 9.94 -16.11 0.75
N GLY A 150 10.72 -15.23 1.41
CA GLY A 150 10.42 -13.80 1.49
C GLY A 150 10.39 -13.14 0.10
N ALA A 151 11.40 -13.43 -0.73
CA ALA A 151 11.45 -12.95 -2.11
C ALA A 151 10.28 -13.50 -2.96
N VAL A 152 10.00 -14.79 -2.85
CA VAL A 152 8.86 -15.43 -3.56
C VAL A 152 7.54 -14.80 -3.14
N ALA A 153 7.30 -14.60 -1.84
CA ALA A 153 6.06 -13.99 -1.34
C ALA A 153 5.89 -12.56 -1.89
N ALA A 154 6.95 -11.76 -1.91
CA ALA A 154 6.92 -10.40 -2.44
C ALA A 154 6.63 -10.39 -3.96
N LEU A 155 7.31 -11.22 -4.75
CA LEU A 155 7.11 -11.29 -6.19
C LEU A 155 5.75 -11.88 -6.57
N THR A 156 5.27 -12.89 -5.84
CA THR A 156 3.92 -13.46 -6.03
C THR A 156 2.85 -12.41 -5.76
N LYS A 157 3.00 -11.64 -4.66
CA LYS A 157 2.10 -10.53 -4.35
C LYS A 157 2.14 -9.46 -5.44
N ALA A 158 3.33 -9.10 -5.93
CA ALA A 158 3.49 -8.14 -7.02
C ALA A 158 2.80 -8.63 -8.31
N ASN A 159 3.01 -9.88 -8.69
CA ASN A 159 2.38 -10.48 -9.86
C ASN A 159 0.84 -10.47 -9.78
N LYS A 160 0.30 -10.82 -8.60
CA LYS A 160 -1.15 -10.76 -8.36
C LYS A 160 -1.72 -9.35 -8.51
N ILE A 161 -0.98 -8.33 -8.06
CA ILE A 161 -1.41 -6.93 -8.13
C ILE A 161 -1.32 -6.39 -9.56
N ALA A 162 -0.25 -6.73 -10.28
CA ALA A 162 -0.03 -6.28 -11.65
C ALA A 162 -0.81 -7.08 -12.69
N GLU A 163 -1.38 -8.24 -12.31
CA GLU A 163 -2.13 -9.17 -13.15
C GLU A 163 -1.32 -9.75 -14.34
N LYS A 164 -0.04 -9.41 -14.42
CA LYS A 164 0.90 -9.91 -15.44
C LYS A 164 2.34 -9.92 -14.91
N PRO A 165 3.18 -10.87 -15.36
CA PRO A 165 4.60 -10.85 -15.03
C PRO A 165 5.33 -9.72 -15.78
N PRO A 166 6.46 -9.23 -15.27
CA PRO A 166 7.33 -8.31 -16.01
C PRO A 166 8.13 -9.05 -17.09
N ASP A 167 8.55 -8.34 -18.12
CA ASP A 167 9.52 -8.86 -19.10
C ASP A 167 10.93 -8.89 -18.48
N ILE A 168 11.23 -7.92 -17.64
CA ILE A 168 12.54 -7.73 -17.00
C ILE A 168 12.35 -7.52 -15.51
N LEU A 169 13.10 -8.28 -14.71
CA LEU A 169 13.29 -8.06 -13.28
C LEU A 169 14.73 -7.66 -13.00
N ILE A 170 14.92 -6.55 -12.30
CA ILE A 170 16.25 -6.03 -11.91
C ILE A 170 16.36 -6.13 -10.40
N SER A 171 17.46 -6.69 -9.90
CA SER A 171 17.77 -6.73 -8.46
C SER A 171 19.25 -6.50 -8.20
N ASP A 172 19.61 -6.40 -6.94
CA ASP A 172 21.01 -6.51 -6.48
C ASP A 172 21.55 -7.94 -6.60
N GLY A 173 22.70 -8.20 -5.95
CA GLY A 173 23.41 -9.48 -5.97
C GLY A 173 22.80 -10.60 -5.10
N LEU A 174 21.68 -10.39 -4.41
CA LEU A 174 21.10 -11.40 -3.54
C LEU A 174 20.64 -12.64 -4.34
N GLN A 175 21.24 -13.79 -4.06
CA GLN A 175 20.96 -15.06 -4.76
C GLN A 175 19.47 -15.48 -4.71
N ALA A 176 18.76 -15.08 -3.65
CA ALA A 176 17.34 -15.37 -3.48
C ALA A 176 16.50 -14.86 -4.65
N TYR A 177 16.83 -13.71 -5.25
CA TYR A 177 16.04 -13.13 -6.34
C TYR A 177 16.06 -13.97 -7.60
N LYS A 178 17.22 -14.52 -8.00
CA LYS A 178 17.32 -15.38 -9.18
C LYS A 178 16.41 -16.60 -9.06
N LYS A 179 16.45 -17.26 -7.90
CA LYS A 179 15.64 -18.44 -7.62
C LYS A 179 14.15 -18.09 -7.50
N ALA A 180 13.81 -16.97 -6.84
CA ALA A 180 12.45 -16.50 -6.68
C ALA A 180 11.83 -16.07 -8.03
N CYS A 181 12.56 -15.36 -8.87
CA CYS A 181 12.15 -15.00 -10.23
C CYS A 181 11.79 -16.23 -11.06
N LYS A 182 12.67 -17.24 -11.09
CA LYS A 182 12.42 -18.50 -11.80
C LYS A 182 11.19 -19.23 -11.25
N LYS A 183 11.00 -19.25 -9.93
CA LYS A 183 9.86 -19.92 -9.27
C LYS A 183 8.53 -19.24 -9.55
N VAL A 184 8.47 -17.90 -9.58
CA VAL A 184 7.23 -17.13 -9.71
C VAL A 184 6.86 -16.88 -11.17
N PHE A 185 7.84 -16.54 -12.01
CA PHE A 185 7.59 -16.12 -13.40
C PHE A 185 8.05 -17.12 -14.44
N GLY A 186 8.84 -18.14 -14.06
CA GLY A 186 9.37 -19.14 -14.97
C GLY A 186 10.33 -18.54 -16.00
N ARG A 187 10.10 -18.87 -17.31
CA ARG A 187 10.89 -18.35 -18.44
C ARG A 187 10.35 -17.04 -19.02
N LYS A 188 9.21 -16.55 -18.53
CA LYS A 188 8.55 -15.34 -19.06
C LYS A 188 9.30 -14.05 -18.69
N THR A 189 10.08 -14.06 -17.62
CA THR A 189 10.81 -12.90 -17.10
C THR A 189 12.30 -13.13 -17.16
N LYS A 190 13.03 -12.18 -17.76
CA LYS A 190 14.50 -12.16 -17.73
C LYS A 190 14.97 -11.45 -16.46
N HIS A 191 15.79 -12.13 -15.65
CA HIS A 191 16.36 -11.55 -14.44
C HIS A 191 17.75 -11.00 -14.70
N PHE A 192 17.99 -9.74 -14.32
CA PHE A 192 19.28 -9.08 -14.40
C PHE A 192 19.73 -8.61 -13.02
N GLN A 193 21.01 -8.81 -12.73
CA GLN A 193 21.66 -8.22 -11.57
C GLN A 193 22.31 -6.90 -12.00
N ALA A 194 21.95 -5.80 -11.35
CA ALA A 194 22.53 -4.50 -11.54
C ALA A 194 22.97 -3.98 -10.16
N HIS A 195 24.28 -3.91 -9.96
CA HIS A 195 24.87 -3.23 -8.82
C HIS A 195 24.96 -1.71 -9.09
N PHE A 196 25.86 -1.00 -8.46
CA PHE A 196 26.04 0.47 -8.53
C PHE A 196 26.24 1.05 -9.93
N LYS A 197 26.57 0.24 -10.93
CA LYS A 197 26.78 0.70 -12.32
C LYS A 197 25.59 0.36 -13.21
N THR A 198 25.27 1.28 -14.11
CA THR A 198 24.29 1.01 -15.17
C THR A 198 24.84 -0.05 -16.12
N VAL A 199 24.09 -1.10 -16.33
CA VAL A 199 24.40 -2.16 -17.27
C VAL A 199 23.59 -1.93 -18.53
N VAL A 200 24.26 -1.83 -19.67
CA VAL A 200 23.60 -1.69 -20.97
C VAL A 200 23.38 -3.08 -21.56
N LYS A 201 22.15 -3.42 -21.88
CA LYS A 201 21.77 -4.71 -22.46
C LYS A 201 20.87 -4.52 -23.68
N MET A 202 21.16 -5.24 -24.76
CA MET A 202 20.26 -5.38 -25.90
C MET A 202 19.31 -6.56 -25.63
N ILE A 203 18.00 -6.34 -25.71
CA ILE A 203 16.98 -7.36 -25.54
C ILE A 203 16.02 -7.27 -26.73
N GLY A 204 16.09 -8.26 -27.62
CA GLY A 204 15.54 -8.11 -28.96
C GLY A 204 16.22 -6.95 -29.68
N ASN A 205 15.44 -6.09 -30.33
CA ASN A 205 15.96 -4.90 -31.04
C ASN A 205 15.94 -3.62 -30.19
N ARG A 206 15.87 -3.73 -28.85
CA ARG A 206 15.84 -2.57 -27.95
C ARG A 206 17.02 -2.57 -26.99
N LEU A 207 17.59 -1.37 -26.81
CA LEU A 207 18.66 -1.11 -25.86
C LEU A 207 18.05 -0.73 -24.50
N TYR A 208 18.48 -1.39 -23.44
CA TYR A 208 18.03 -1.15 -22.08
C TYR A 208 19.20 -0.70 -21.20
N PHE A 209 18.97 0.38 -20.45
CA PHE A 209 19.88 0.89 -19.43
C PHE A 209 19.39 0.41 -18.07
N LEU A 210 19.98 -0.68 -17.58
CA LEU A 210 19.57 -1.36 -16.35
C LEU A 210 20.38 -0.81 -15.18
N SER A 211 19.75 -0.15 -14.23
CA SER A 211 20.38 0.36 -13.02
C SER A 211 19.50 0.14 -11.80
N ASN A 212 20.10 0.09 -10.62
CA ASN A 212 19.37 -0.07 -9.36
C ASN A 212 19.00 1.28 -8.70
N ASN A 213 19.40 2.40 -9.30
CA ASN A 213 19.26 3.76 -8.74
C ASN A 213 17.82 4.11 -8.37
N ARG A 214 16.82 3.57 -9.11
CA ARG A 214 15.40 3.84 -8.84
C ARG A 214 14.96 3.31 -7.50
N ILE A 215 15.30 2.06 -7.21
CA ILE A 215 14.92 1.43 -5.96
C ILE A 215 15.76 1.96 -4.79
N GLU A 216 17.02 2.32 -5.02
CA GLU A 216 17.85 2.99 -4.02
C GLU A 216 17.28 4.36 -3.63
N SER A 217 16.85 5.16 -4.61
CA SER A 217 16.12 6.42 -4.36
C SER A 217 14.84 6.19 -3.55
N LEU A 218 14.10 5.12 -3.84
CA LEU A 218 12.91 4.75 -3.05
C LEU A 218 13.29 4.34 -1.63
N ASN A 219 14.35 3.55 -1.47
CA ASN A 219 14.84 3.11 -0.16
C ASN A 219 15.25 4.28 0.73
N SER A 220 15.81 5.34 0.18
CA SER A 220 16.11 6.58 0.90
C SER A 220 14.82 7.23 1.43
N LYS A 221 13.74 7.27 0.65
CA LYS A 221 12.43 7.80 1.07
C LYS A 221 11.77 6.92 2.12
N ILE A 222 11.87 5.60 1.96
CA ILE A 222 11.41 4.64 2.98
C ILE A 222 12.15 4.86 4.30
N ASN A 223 13.47 5.12 4.26
CA ASN A 223 14.26 5.41 5.45
C ASN A 223 13.75 6.65 6.19
N LEU A 224 13.54 7.74 5.47
CA LEU A 224 13.02 8.98 6.06
C LEU A 224 11.65 8.77 6.72
N TRP A 225 10.79 8.01 6.09
CA TRP A 225 9.49 7.67 6.64
C TRP A 225 9.61 6.73 7.83
N TYR A 226 10.37 5.64 7.71
CA TYR A 226 10.51 4.59 8.71
C TYR A 226 11.17 5.05 10.01
N LYS A 227 12.19 5.91 9.94
CA LYS A 227 12.90 6.44 11.13
C LYS A 227 11.95 7.06 12.16
N ARG A 228 10.80 7.56 11.75
CA ARG A 228 9.79 8.18 12.63
C ARG A 228 9.06 7.18 13.52
N PHE A 229 9.01 5.91 13.17
CA PHE A 229 8.21 4.88 13.86
C PHE A 229 9.01 4.09 14.91
N ARG A 230 10.32 4.19 14.96
CA ARG A 230 11.19 3.43 15.88
C ARG A 230 10.98 1.91 15.83
N GLY A 231 10.41 1.37 14.73
CA GLY A 231 10.09 -0.03 14.55
C GLY A 231 8.63 -0.39 14.83
N PHE A 232 8.30 -1.64 14.59
CA PHE A 232 6.96 -2.19 14.74
C PHE A 232 6.91 -3.23 15.87
N LYS A 233 5.75 -3.36 16.51
CA LYS A 233 5.54 -4.36 17.56
C LYS A 233 5.16 -5.74 17.03
N ARG A 234 4.59 -5.83 15.83
CA ARG A 234 4.09 -7.08 15.22
C ARG A 234 4.29 -7.05 13.71
N LEU A 235 4.59 -8.21 13.13
CA LEU A 235 4.77 -8.38 11.68
C LEU A 235 3.51 -7.96 10.89
N ALA A 236 2.33 -8.36 11.35
CA ALA A 236 1.06 -7.96 10.71
C ALA A 236 0.89 -6.45 10.65
N THR A 237 1.21 -5.74 11.75
CA THR A 237 1.15 -4.28 11.79
C THR A 237 2.18 -3.65 10.84
N ALA A 238 3.39 -4.20 10.76
CA ALA A 238 4.41 -3.74 9.81
C ALA A 238 3.92 -3.86 8.36
N ASN A 239 3.32 -5.00 7.99
CA ASN A 239 2.75 -5.19 6.65
C ASN A 239 1.64 -4.18 6.33
N LEU A 240 0.70 -3.93 7.26
CA LEU A 240 -0.38 -2.96 7.06
C LEU A 240 0.15 -1.53 6.89
N TRP A 241 1.13 -1.12 7.68
CA TRP A 241 1.74 0.20 7.57
C TRP A 241 2.53 0.37 6.27
N CYS A 242 3.26 -0.65 5.85
CA CYS A 242 3.98 -0.64 4.57
C CYS A 242 3.01 -0.58 3.38
N GLU A 243 1.88 -1.29 3.44
CA GLU A 243 0.81 -1.22 2.44
C GLU A 243 0.23 0.19 2.36
N MET A 244 -0.11 0.80 3.49
CA MET A 244 -0.63 2.15 3.55
C MET A 244 0.39 3.17 3.01
N TRP A 245 1.67 3.04 3.37
CA TRP A 245 2.73 3.92 2.87
C TRP A 245 2.91 3.78 1.35
N MET A 246 2.78 2.58 0.81
CA MET A 246 2.83 2.33 -0.62
C MET A 246 1.68 3.04 -1.35
N HIS A 247 0.45 3.00 -0.82
CA HIS A 247 -0.67 3.76 -1.37
C HIS A 247 -0.42 5.26 -1.30
N PHE A 248 0.07 5.75 -0.16
CA PHE A 248 0.46 7.14 0.00
C PHE A 248 1.53 7.54 -1.04
N TYR A 249 2.58 6.74 -1.19
CA TYR A 249 3.64 6.99 -2.15
C TYR A 249 3.12 7.06 -3.59
N ASN A 250 2.23 6.17 -3.96
CA ASN A 250 1.71 6.08 -5.32
C ASN A 250 0.67 7.14 -5.67
N LEU A 251 -0.18 7.55 -4.72
CA LEU A 251 -1.40 8.31 -5.00
C LEU A 251 -1.36 9.73 -4.46
N ILE A 252 -0.76 9.93 -3.30
CA ILE A 252 -0.87 11.19 -2.56
C ILE A 252 0.39 12.04 -2.72
N ARG A 253 1.55 11.41 -2.87
CA ARG A 253 2.81 12.13 -3.01
C ARG A 253 2.76 13.04 -4.24
N PRO A 254 3.04 14.34 -4.09
CA PRO A 254 3.19 15.24 -5.24
C PRO A 254 4.27 14.67 -6.16
N ARG A 255 3.90 14.26 -7.35
CA ARG A 255 4.85 13.99 -8.42
C ARG A 255 5.09 15.31 -9.11
N VAL A 256 6.33 15.58 -9.46
CA VAL A 256 6.69 16.67 -10.37
C VAL A 256 6.26 16.24 -11.79
N ILE A 257 4.96 16.04 -11.97
CA ILE A 257 4.31 15.88 -13.26
C ILE A 257 3.24 16.96 -13.28
N PRO A 258 3.37 17.98 -14.12
CA PRO A 258 2.36 19.01 -14.22
C PRO A 258 1.07 18.34 -14.65
N HIS A 259 -0.02 18.48 -14.00
CA HIS A 259 -1.40 18.22 -14.43
C HIS A 259 -2.23 17.06 -13.86
N LYS A 260 -1.81 16.26 -12.87
CA LYS A 260 -2.80 15.41 -12.14
C LYS A 260 -2.42 15.21 -10.68
N THR A 261 -2.69 16.20 -9.86
CA THR A 261 -2.72 16.02 -8.39
C THR A 261 -4.07 15.40 -8.03
N ILE A 262 -4.09 14.12 -7.74
CA ILE A 262 -5.29 13.50 -7.13
C ILE A 262 -5.32 14.00 -5.69
N SER A 263 -6.38 14.71 -5.32
CA SER A 263 -6.58 15.18 -3.95
C SER A 263 -6.72 14.00 -2.99
N ILE A 264 -6.13 14.11 -1.80
CA ILE A 264 -6.34 13.19 -0.67
C ILE A 264 -7.84 12.94 -0.43
N HIS A 265 -8.67 13.96 -0.63
CA HIS A 265 -10.11 13.85 -0.47
C HIS A 265 -10.79 12.86 -1.42
N ALA A 266 -10.16 12.49 -2.51
CA ALA A 266 -10.68 11.49 -3.46
C ALA A 266 -10.31 10.05 -3.09
N ILE A 267 -9.41 9.83 -2.12
CA ILE A 267 -8.84 8.52 -1.78
C ILE A 267 -9.30 8.05 -0.39
N ILE A 268 -9.54 8.97 0.50
CA ILE A 268 -10.08 8.77 1.83
C ILE A 268 -11.55 9.18 1.84
#